data_0a438efaf450069351d0968f6bf0f269
#
_entry.id   0a438efaf450069351d0968f6bf0f269
#
_cell.length_a   1.000
_cell.length_b   1.000
_cell.length_c   1.000
_cell.angle_alpha   90.00
_cell.angle_beta   90.00
_cell.angle_gamma   90.00
#
_symmetry.space_group_name_H-M   'P 1'
#
loop_
_entity.id
_entity.type
_entity.pdbx_description
1 polymer ?
#
loop_
_entity_poly.entity_id
_entity_poly.type
_entity_poly.pdbx_seq_one_letter_code
_entity_poly.pdbx_strand_id
1 'polypeptide(L)'
;MADNKGKTVDQRKICISDYIYDLPDERIAKHPIAQRDACKLLVAGRERGIIADTHFYALPEYLPQDTLLVYNNTRVINARLRFRKVTGALIEVFCLEPVSPADYEICFSGSGPVVWKCLVGNAKKWNEGTPLHGSIAIDGTEICLTAERLEQLPGGEFLIRLSWTGGHSFARVIDAAGEIPIPPYLNRPSETCDSTDYQTVFSRIDGSVAAPTAGLHFTPEVLSALDKKGIERAEVTLHVGAGTFRPVKSECIGEHEMHSETIIVERDLIRRIAELDLSRTLIAVGTTSVRTLESLYHCGCLICQNRWDGVIPQWYAYSDEHPHLSRHDALKCVLDYLDSNNLEHLTAHTRLMIAPTYRYMVVDGMVTNFHQPGSTLLLLVSAMIGDNQWRQVYDYALAHDYRFLSYGDACLFFKDR
;
A
#
# COMPACT_ATOMS: atom_id res chain seq x y z
N MET A 1 30.69 13.98 -27.69
CA MET A 1 30.95 12.57 -28.00
C MET A 1 31.91 12.05 -26.94
N ALA A 2 31.41 11.44 -25.91
CA ALA A 2 32.21 10.73 -24.92
C ALA A 2 31.38 9.58 -24.38
N ASP A 3 31.92 8.41 -24.51
CA ASP A 3 31.48 7.09 -24.14
C ASP A 3 30.78 7.01 -22.76
N ASN A 4 29.52 6.69 -22.76
CA ASN A 4 28.86 6.17 -21.58
C ASN A 4 28.61 4.67 -21.78
N LYS A 5 29.69 3.87 -21.78
CA LYS A 5 29.63 2.41 -21.73
C LYS A 5 29.07 2.00 -20.35
N GLY A 6 27.88 1.45 -20.39
CA GLY A 6 27.12 0.73 -19.39
C GLY A 6 27.87 0.25 -18.14
N LYS A 7 27.94 1.05 -17.11
CA LYS A 7 28.02 0.54 -15.74
C LYS A 7 26.60 0.13 -15.38
N THR A 8 26.35 -1.18 -15.29
CA THR A 8 25.17 -1.71 -14.61
C THR A 8 25.16 -1.11 -13.21
N VAL A 9 24.18 -0.24 -12.94
CA VAL A 9 24.00 0.34 -11.61
C VAL A 9 23.59 -0.81 -10.69
N ASP A 10 24.41 -1.11 -9.68
CA ASP A 10 24.03 -2.02 -8.62
C ASP A 10 23.00 -1.29 -7.73
N GLN A 11 21.73 -1.61 -7.89
CA GLN A 11 20.61 -0.95 -7.20
C GLN A 11 20.77 -0.97 -5.70
N ARG A 12 21.39 -2.02 -5.14
CA ARG A 12 21.64 -2.15 -3.69
C ARG A 12 22.54 -1.03 -3.14
N LYS A 13 23.33 -0.40 -4.01
CA LYS A 13 24.24 0.70 -3.67
C LYS A 13 23.63 2.09 -3.82
N ILE A 14 22.35 2.18 -4.17
CA ILE A 14 21.66 3.48 -4.22
C ILE A 14 21.65 4.06 -2.80
N CYS A 15 22.16 5.27 -2.67
CA CYS A 15 22.20 5.99 -1.39
C CYS A 15 20.86 6.67 -1.15
N ILE A 16 20.28 6.46 0.01
CA ILE A 16 19.00 7.08 0.36
C ILE A 16 19.13 8.60 0.51
N SER A 17 20.32 9.11 0.82
CA SER A 17 20.62 10.54 0.86
C SER A 17 20.34 11.27 -0.46
N ASP A 18 20.41 10.57 -1.59
CA ASP A 18 20.11 11.13 -2.90
C ASP A 18 18.63 11.40 -3.11
N TYR A 19 17.78 10.86 -2.24
CA TYR A 19 16.32 10.99 -2.24
C TYR A 19 15.79 11.80 -1.04
N ILE A 20 16.65 12.60 -0.46
CA ILE A 20 16.28 13.58 0.57
C ILE A 20 15.97 14.92 -0.10
N TYR A 21 14.92 15.57 0.35
CA TYR A 21 14.56 16.94 0.03
C TYR A 21 14.00 17.60 1.29
N ASP A 22 14.01 18.91 1.36
CA ASP A 22 13.46 19.65 2.48
C ASP A 22 11.92 19.70 2.36
N LEU A 23 11.23 19.05 3.30
CA LEU A 23 9.77 19.06 3.40
C LEU A 23 9.35 19.81 4.66
N PRO A 24 8.94 21.09 4.54
CA PRO A 24 8.44 21.86 5.67
C PRO A 24 7.15 21.26 6.25
N ASP A 25 6.99 21.27 7.59
CA ASP A 25 5.82 20.68 8.27
C ASP A 25 4.50 21.35 7.84
N GLU A 26 4.53 22.64 7.48
CA GLU A 26 3.37 23.37 6.96
C GLU A 26 2.89 22.87 5.58
N ARG A 27 3.74 22.15 4.86
CA ARG A 27 3.36 21.50 3.60
C ARG A 27 2.69 20.14 3.80
N ILE A 28 2.78 19.58 4.98
CA ILE A 28 2.15 18.29 5.31
C ILE A 28 0.68 18.53 5.63
N ALA A 29 -0.22 18.04 4.78
CA ALA A 29 -1.66 18.15 5.00
C ALA A 29 -2.10 17.27 6.19
N LYS A 30 -2.54 17.89 7.27
CA LYS A 30 -3.00 17.18 8.48
C LYS A 30 -4.43 16.66 8.34
N HIS A 31 -5.24 17.26 7.46
CA HIS A 31 -6.62 16.87 7.17
C HIS A 31 -6.91 17.00 5.66
N PRO A 32 -7.87 16.25 5.12
CA PRO A 32 -8.31 16.44 3.75
C PRO A 32 -8.99 17.81 3.59
N ILE A 33 -9.03 18.32 2.36
CA ILE A 33 -9.91 19.45 2.04
C ILE A 33 -11.36 18.95 1.95
N ALA A 34 -12.31 19.88 2.16
CA ALA A 34 -13.74 19.55 2.21
C ALA A 34 -14.24 18.84 0.94
N GLN A 35 -13.82 19.30 -0.23
CA GLN A 35 -14.09 18.65 -1.51
C GLN A 35 -12.80 17.93 -1.97
N ARG A 36 -12.73 16.61 -1.78
CA ARG A 36 -11.51 15.81 -1.96
C ARG A 36 -10.89 15.93 -3.35
N ASP A 37 -11.70 15.97 -4.40
CA ASP A 37 -11.28 16.10 -5.80
C ASP A 37 -10.90 17.53 -6.23
N ALA A 38 -11.10 18.54 -5.37
CA ALA A 38 -10.60 19.89 -5.58
C ALA A 38 -9.12 20.04 -5.15
N CYS A 39 -8.43 19.00 -4.69
CA CYS A 39 -6.99 19.02 -4.48
C CYS A 39 -6.27 19.26 -5.81
N LYS A 40 -5.05 19.77 -5.76
CA LYS A 40 -4.22 19.94 -6.97
C LYS A 40 -3.82 18.59 -7.56
N LEU A 41 -3.62 18.58 -8.86
CA LEU A 41 -3.11 17.45 -9.63
C LEU A 41 -1.93 17.91 -10.48
N LEU A 42 -0.74 17.36 -10.24
CA LEU A 42 0.43 17.57 -11.06
C LEU A 42 0.59 16.40 -12.03
N VAL A 43 0.53 16.67 -13.33
CA VAL A 43 0.72 15.67 -14.37
C VAL A 43 2.13 15.77 -14.91
N ALA A 44 2.88 14.66 -14.92
CA ALA A 44 4.25 14.63 -15.43
C ALA A 44 4.59 13.29 -16.08
N GLY A 45 5.56 13.31 -16.97
CA GLY A 45 6.12 12.13 -17.63
C GLY A 45 7.64 12.19 -17.67
N ARG A 46 8.26 11.03 -17.84
CA ARG A 46 9.73 10.88 -17.80
C ARG A 46 10.45 11.78 -18.80
N GLU A 47 10.04 11.75 -20.06
CA GLU A 47 10.65 12.58 -21.12
C GLU A 47 10.00 13.95 -21.25
N ARG A 48 8.69 14.05 -20.94
CA ARG A 48 7.91 15.27 -21.16
C ARG A 48 8.03 16.29 -20.03
N GLY A 49 8.60 15.90 -18.88
CA GLY A 49 8.61 16.74 -17.69
C GLY A 49 7.20 17.01 -17.15
N ILE A 50 6.99 18.21 -16.61
CA ILE A 50 5.67 18.65 -16.14
C ILE A 50 4.78 18.96 -17.35
N ILE A 51 3.65 18.28 -17.45
CA ILE A 51 2.67 18.36 -18.53
C ILE A 51 1.53 19.33 -18.17
N ALA A 52 1.05 19.26 -16.92
CA ALA A 52 -0.03 20.11 -16.45
C ALA A 52 0.02 20.31 -14.92
N ASP A 53 -0.44 21.48 -14.50
CA ASP A 53 -0.75 21.86 -13.12
C ASP A 53 -2.25 22.20 -13.09
N THR A 54 -3.06 21.38 -12.41
CA THR A 54 -4.51 21.46 -12.45
C THR A 54 -5.13 20.94 -11.14
N HIS A 55 -6.38 20.48 -11.15
CA HIS A 55 -7.06 19.89 -10.01
C HIS A 55 -7.49 18.45 -10.30
N PHE A 56 -7.69 17.67 -9.25
CA PHE A 56 -7.94 16.23 -9.39
C PHE A 56 -9.24 15.91 -10.13
N TYR A 57 -10.27 16.74 -10.04
CA TYR A 57 -11.51 16.58 -10.81
C TYR A 57 -11.29 16.57 -12.32
N ALA A 58 -10.17 17.13 -12.82
CA ALA A 58 -9.79 17.09 -14.24
C ALA A 58 -9.01 15.82 -14.63
N LEU A 59 -8.74 14.90 -13.69
CA LEU A 59 -8.01 13.66 -13.95
C LEU A 59 -8.48 12.94 -15.22
N PRO A 60 -9.82 12.80 -15.47
CA PRO A 60 -10.30 12.10 -16.68
C PRO A 60 -9.76 12.71 -17.98
N GLU A 61 -9.47 14.00 -18.05
CA GLU A 61 -9.00 14.68 -19.25
C GLU A 61 -7.59 14.23 -19.64
N TYR A 62 -6.76 13.90 -18.64
CA TYR A 62 -5.35 13.52 -18.81
C TYR A 62 -5.12 12.01 -18.98
N LEU A 63 -6.13 11.17 -18.71
CA LEU A 63 -6.02 9.74 -18.95
C LEU A 63 -6.23 9.44 -20.45
N PRO A 64 -5.38 8.61 -21.08
CA PRO A 64 -5.62 8.15 -22.46
C PRO A 64 -6.97 7.46 -22.60
N GLN A 65 -7.54 7.50 -23.80
CA GLN A 65 -8.68 6.62 -24.11
C GLN A 65 -8.28 5.16 -23.93
N ASP A 66 -9.23 4.30 -23.66
CA ASP A 66 -9.02 2.86 -23.44
C ASP A 66 -8.09 2.53 -22.28
N THR A 67 -7.97 3.44 -21.29
CA THR A 67 -7.24 3.17 -20.06
C THR A 67 -7.95 2.10 -19.24
N LEU A 68 -7.17 1.15 -18.71
CA LEU A 68 -7.55 0.31 -17.58
C LEU A 68 -6.98 0.94 -16.29
N LEU A 69 -7.87 1.45 -15.43
CA LEU A 69 -7.52 2.05 -14.15
C LEU A 69 -7.66 1.00 -13.03
N VAL A 70 -6.57 0.68 -12.33
CA VAL A 70 -6.55 -0.36 -11.29
C VAL A 70 -6.28 0.27 -9.93
N TYR A 71 -7.15 -0.02 -8.95
CA TYR A 71 -7.04 0.52 -7.58
C TYR A 71 -7.10 -0.56 -6.52
N ASN A 72 -6.59 -0.24 -5.33
CA ASN A 72 -6.64 -1.10 -4.17
C ASN A 72 -7.98 -0.91 -3.43
N ASN A 73 -8.70 -2.01 -3.18
CA ASN A 73 -10.03 -2.02 -2.58
C ASN A 73 -10.04 -2.30 -1.08
N THR A 74 -8.89 -2.28 -0.42
CA THR A 74 -8.83 -2.58 1.01
C THR A 74 -9.39 -1.44 1.87
N ARG A 75 -10.07 -1.83 2.95
CA ARG A 75 -10.61 -0.97 3.98
C ARG A 75 -9.68 -0.96 5.19
N VAL A 76 -9.42 0.23 5.74
CA VAL A 76 -8.64 0.37 6.96
C VAL A 76 -9.48 -0.05 8.15
N ILE A 77 -8.92 -0.92 8.99
CA ILE A 77 -9.54 -1.39 10.22
C ILE A 77 -9.12 -0.56 11.43
N ASN A 78 -9.89 -0.57 12.49
CA ASN A 78 -9.57 0.07 13.77
C ASN A 78 -8.49 -0.72 14.52
N ALA A 79 -7.31 -0.84 13.89
CA ALA A 79 -6.25 -1.77 14.30
C ALA A 79 -5.51 -1.36 15.59
N ARG A 80 -5.79 -0.19 16.16
CA ARG A 80 -5.11 0.33 17.34
C ARG A 80 -5.97 0.15 18.57
N LEU A 81 -5.66 -0.89 19.38
CA LEU A 81 -6.37 -1.24 20.61
C LEU A 81 -5.65 -0.64 21.83
N ARG A 82 -6.39 -0.08 22.77
CA ARG A 82 -5.82 0.49 23.99
C ARG A 82 -6.35 -0.18 25.23
N PHE A 83 -5.44 -0.72 26.02
CA PHE A 83 -5.73 -1.36 27.30
C PHE A 83 -5.15 -0.55 28.45
N ARG A 84 -5.96 -0.32 29.50
CA ARG A 84 -5.51 0.35 30.72
C ARG A 84 -5.36 -0.68 31.84
N LYS A 85 -4.15 -0.83 32.35
CA LYS A 85 -3.86 -1.70 33.51
C LYS A 85 -4.46 -1.10 34.78
N VAL A 86 -4.68 -1.96 35.80
CA VAL A 86 -5.09 -1.52 37.14
C VAL A 86 -4.11 -0.48 37.72
N THR A 87 -2.84 -0.56 37.37
CA THR A 87 -1.80 0.40 37.78
C THR A 87 -1.89 1.76 37.06
N GLY A 88 -2.88 1.94 36.17
CA GLY A 88 -3.06 3.15 35.34
C GLY A 88 -2.22 3.17 34.05
N ALA A 89 -1.27 2.23 33.87
CA ALA A 89 -0.44 2.20 32.66
C ALA A 89 -1.28 1.87 31.42
N LEU A 90 -1.09 2.69 30.37
CA LEU A 90 -1.69 2.46 29.05
C LEU A 90 -0.77 1.56 28.23
N ILE A 91 -1.32 0.46 27.71
CA ILE A 91 -0.69 -0.45 26.76
C ILE A 91 -1.43 -0.30 25.43
N GLU A 92 -0.70 -0.03 24.37
CA GLU A 92 -1.25 0.02 23.02
C GLU A 92 -0.86 -1.26 22.28
N VAL A 93 -1.86 -1.95 21.71
CA VAL A 93 -1.68 -3.12 20.85
C VAL A 93 -2.09 -2.69 19.43
N PHE A 94 -1.13 -2.65 18.53
CA PHE A 94 -1.35 -2.27 17.14
C PHE A 94 -1.30 -3.53 16.27
N CYS A 95 -2.45 -4.00 15.83
CA CYS A 95 -2.61 -5.17 14.97
C CYS A 95 -2.04 -4.90 13.58
N LEU A 96 -1.18 -5.80 13.07
CA LEU A 96 -0.52 -5.65 11.77
C LEU A 96 -1.07 -6.61 10.73
N GLU A 97 -1.08 -7.91 11.05
CA GLU A 97 -1.54 -8.97 10.17
C GLU A 97 -2.06 -10.17 10.99
N PRO A 98 -3.08 -10.89 10.49
CA PRO A 98 -3.59 -12.09 11.16
C PRO A 98 -2.60 -13.26 11.00
N VAL A 99 -2.50 -14.08 12.05
CA VAL A 99 -1.64 -15.28 12.06
C VAL A 99 -2.48 -16.55 12.21
N SER A 100 -3.54 -16.51 13.03
CA SER A 100 -4.45 -17.62 13.19
C SER A 100 -5.86 -17.14 13.48
N PRO A 101 -6.82 -17.37 12.59
CA PRO A 101 -6.65 -17.79 11.21
C PRO A 101 -5.81 -16.78 10.40
N ALA A 102 -4.98 -17.26 9.46
CA ALA A 102 -4.15 -16.39 8.62
C ALA A 102 -4.95 -15.72 7.47
N ASP A 103 -6.03 -16.38 7.06
CA ASP A 103 -6.96 -15.83 6.06
C ASP A 103 -7.76 -14.67 6.67
N TYR A 104 -7.78 -13.54 5.98
CA TYR A 104 -8.44 -12.33 6.48
C TYR A 104 -9.95 -12.49 6.58
N GLU A 105 -10.62 -13.09 5.62
CA GLU A 105 -12.06 -13.26 5.60
C GLU A 105 -12.51 -14.20 6.74
N ILE A 106 -11.81 -15.32 6.90
CA ILE A 106 -12.06 -16.27 8.00
C ILE A 106 -11.79 -15.60 9.36
N CYS A 107 -10.70 -14.83 9.46
CA CYS A 107 -10.34 -14.12 10.68
C CYS A 107 -11.43 -13.10 11.08
N PHE A 108 -11.88 -12.25 10.15
CA PHE A 108 -12.85 -11.20 10.44
C PHE A 108 -14.28 -11.72 10.65
N SER A 109 -14.69 -12.78 9.94
CA SER A 109 -16.02 -13.38 10.10
C SER A 109 -16.14 -14.27 11.34
N GLY A 110 -15.02 -14.78 11.85
CA GLY A 110 -14.97 -15.69 13.00
C GLY A 110 -15.41 -15.03 14.31
N SER A 111 -16.05 -15.81 15.19
CA SER A 111 -16.46 -15.41 16.55
C SER A 111 -15.58 -16.01 17.64
N GLY A 112 -14.54 -16.74 17.28
CA GLY A 112 -13.57 -17.36 18.18
C GLY A 112 -12.30 -16.50 18.36
N PRO A 113 -11.39 -16.95 19.25
CA PRO A 113 -10.11 -16.26 19.43
C PRO A 113 -9.30 -16.17 18.15
N VAL A 114 -8.60 -15.04 17.98
CA VAL A 114 -7.69 -14.82 16.86
C VAL A 114 -6.28 -14.53 17.37
N VAL A 115 -5.26 -14.85 16.58
CA VAL A 115 -3.87 -14.49 16.87
C VAL A 115 -3.39 -13.52 15.79
N TRP A 116 -2.88 -12.38 16.24
CA TRP A 116 -2.36 -11.34 15.37
C TRP A 116 -0.88 -11.07 15.67
N LYS A 117 -0.14 -10.74 14.66
CA LYS A 117 1.17 -10.09 14.78
C LYS A 117 0.92 -8.61 15.04
N CYS A 118 1.52 -8.10 16.12
CA CYS A 118 1.24 -6.76 16.63
C CYS A 118 2.52 -6.01 16.99
N LEU A 119 2.49 -4.67 16.89
CA LEU A 119 3.39 -3.82 17.65
C LEU A 119 2.76 -3.51 19.01
N VAL A 120 3.58 -3.39 20.05
CA VAL A 120 3.09 -3.11 21.39
C VAL A 120 3.76 -1.86 21.95
N GLY A 121 2.99 -0.81 22.13
CA GLY A 121 3.41 0.40 22.83
C GLY A 121 3.49 0.15 24.35
N ASN A 122 4.56 0.65 24.98
CA ASN A 122 4.84 0.40 26.40
C ASN A 122 4.99 -1.08 26.76
N ALA A 123 5.47 -1.93 25.85
CA ALA A 123 5.62 -3.38 26.05
C ALA A 123 6.34 -3.77 27.34
N LYS A 124 7.32 -2.98 27.78
CA LYS A 124 8.06 -3.19 29.05
C LYS A 124 7.16 -3.12 30.30
N LYS A 125 5.99 -2.48 30.20
CA LYS A 125 5.00 -2.40 31.29
C LYS A 125 3.99 -3.53 31.25
N TRP A 126 4.05 -4.41 30.27
CA TRP A 126 3.17 -5.57 30.11
C TRP A 126 3.95 -6.84 30.39
N ASN A 127 3.74 -7.40 31.60
CA ASN A 127 4.42 -8.63 32.03
C ASN A 127 3.91 -9.83 31.21
N GLU A 128 4.81 -10.72 30.85
CA GLU A 128 4.49 -11.98 30.21
C GLU A 128 3.55 -12.82 31.09
N GLY A 129 2.61 -13.53 30.46
CA GLY A 129 1.62 -14.34 31.19
C GLY A 129 0.51 -13.57 31.90
N THR A 130 0.50 -12.23 31.84
CA THR A 130 -0.56 -11.42 32.44
C THR A 130 -1.52 -10.93 31.35
N PRO A 131 -2.78 -11.38 31.25
CA PRO A 131 -3.73 -10.88 30.27
C PRO A 131 -4.09 -9.41 30.53
N LEU A 132 -4.39 -8.68 29.46
CA LEU A 132 -5.01 -7.36 29.51
C LEU A 132 -6.50 -7.52 29.25
N HIS A 133 -7.32 -6.78 29.97
CA HIS A 133 -8.77 -6.78 29.81
C HIS A 133 -9.25 -5.37 29.47
N GLY A 134 -10.15 -5.29 28.51
CA GLY A 134 -10.86 -4.08 28.11
C GLY A 134 -12.36 -4.34 28.09
N SER A 135 -13.16 -3.36 28.49
CA SER A 135 -14.61 -3.39 28.33
C SER A 135 -14.98 -2.56 27.10
N ILE A 136 -15.79 -3.12 26.22
CA ILE A 136 -16.32 -2.48 25.01
C ILE A 136 -17.81 -2.71 24.94
N ALA A 137 -18.56 -1.80 24.31
CA ALA A 137 -19.98 -1.92 24.10
C ALA A 137 -20.30 -2.24 22.63
N ILE A 138 -21.04 -3.31 22.38
CA ILE A 138 -21.57 -3.66 21.06
C ILE A 138 -23.10 -3.80 21.19
N ASP A 139 -23.84 -3.02 20.39
CA ASP A 139 -25.30 -2.96 20.41
C ASP A 139 -25.89 -2.76 21.81
N GLY A 140 -25.23 -1.96 22.65
CA GLY A 140 -25.64 -1.67 24.02
C GLY A 140 -25.30 -2.78 25.02
N THR A 141 -24.67 -3.87 24.60
CA THR A 141 -24.19 -4.95 25.47
C THR A 141 -22.69 -4.76 25.73
N GLU A 142 -22.33 -4.78 27.01
CA GLU A 142 -20.95 -4.74 27.45
C GLU A 142 -20.30 -6.12 27.28
N ILE A 143 -19.17 -6.18 26.58
CA ILE A 143 -18.37 -7.38 26.40
C ILE A 143 -16.93 -7.16 26.88
N CYS A 144 -16.30 -8.23 27.34
CA CYS A 144 -14.90 -8.21 27.75
C CYS A 144 -14.02 -8.62 26.58
N LEU A 145 -13.08 -7.75 26.18
CA LEU A 145 -12.01 -8.05 25.25
C LEU A 145 -10.73 -8.36 26.04
N THR A 146 -10.12 -9.50 25.77
CA THR A 146 -8.89 -9.94 26.43
C THR A 146 -7.76 -10.03 25.41
N ALA A 147 -6.58 -9.49 25.75
CA ALA A 147 -5.36 -9.65 24.99
C ALA A 147 -4.31 -10.42 25.79
N GLU A 148 -3.71 -11.44 25.19
CA GLU A 148 -2.66 -12.27 25.76
C GLU A 148 -1.42 -12.23 24.90
N ARG A 149 -0.28 -11.92 25.51
CA ARG A 149 1.01 -11.95 24.85
C ARG A 149 1.55 -13.37 24.80
N LEU A 150 1.66 -13.94 23.57
CA LEU A 150 2.12 -15.31 23.36
C LEU A 150 3.63 -15.39 23.18
N GLU A 151 4.18 -14.58 22.28
CA GLU A 151 5.56 -14.65 21.85
C GLU A 151 6.08 -13.28 21.42
N GLN A 152 7.35 -13.01 21.59
CA GLN A 152 8.04 -11.86 20.98
C GLN A 152 8.85 -12.33 19.79
N LEU A 153 8.61 -11.72 18.63
CA LEU A 153 9.31 -12.01 17.38
C LEU A 153 10.65 -11.26 17.29
N PRO A 154 11.61 -11.75 16.48
CA PRO A 154 12.95 -11.13 16.34
C PRO A 154 12.91 -9.66 15.88
N GLY A 155 11.90 -9.25 15.10
CA GLY A 155 11.70 -7.87 14.61
C GLY A 155 11.14 -6.90 15.66
N GLY A 156 10.90 -7.37 16.91
CA GLY A 156 10.33 -6.58 18.00
C GLY A 156 8.80 -6.53 17.99
N GLU A 157 8.15 -7.21 17.05
CA GLU A 157 6.73 -7.48 17.05
C GLU A 157 6.38 -8.58 18.08
N PHE A 158 5.08 -8.74 18.34
CA PHE A 158 4.55 -9.74 19.26
C PHE A 158 3.42 -10.53 18.61
N LEU A 159 3.32 -11.83 18.92
CA LEU A 159 2.11 -12.59 18.69
C LEU A 159 1.16 -12.37 19.87
N ILE A 160 -0.01 -11.81 19.57
CA ILE A 160 -1.06 -11.50 20.54
C ILE A 160 -2.30 -12.31 20.23
N ARG A 161 -2.80 -13.05 21.21
CA ARG A 161 -4.11 -13.65 21.15
C ARG A 161 -5.14 -12.65 21.63
N LEU A 162 -6.16 -12.41 20.82
CA LEU A 162 -7.34 -11.63 21.17
C LEU A 162 -8.52 -12.59 21.34
N SER A 163 -9.25 -12.47 22.44
CA SER A 163 -10.47 -13.23 22.74
C SER A 163 -11.51 -12.31 23.37
N TRP A 164 -12.79 -12.63 23.19
CA TRP A 164 -13.87 -11.80 23.67
C TRP A 164 -15.09 -12.62 24.05
N THR A 165 -16.00 -12.02 24.83
CA THR A 165 -17.28 -12.56 25.16
C THR A 165 -18.37 -12.10 24.18
N GLY A 166 -19.57 -12.71 24.22
CA GLY A 166 -20.75 -12.21 23.49
C GLY A 166 -20.95 -12.77 22.08
N GLY A 167 -20.03 -13.61 21.54
CA GLY A 167 -20.24 -14.33 20.27
C GLY A 167 -20.26 -13.46 19.01
N HIS A 168 -19.80 -12.19 19.09
CA HIS A 168 -19.69 -11.30 17.94
C HIS A 168 -18.52 -11.73 17.03
N SER A 169 -18.58 -11.37 15.74
CA SER A 169 -17.45 -11.55 14.83
C SER A 169 -16.29 -10.63 15.20
N PHE A 170 -15.06 -11.04 14.86
CA PHE A 170 -13.86 -10.20 15.12
C PHE A 170 -13.98 -8.82 14.46
N ALA A 171 -14.56 -8.74 13.25
CA ALA A 171 -14.80 -7.47 12.57
C ALA A 171 -15.57 -6.49 13.46
N ARG A 172 -16.66 -6.93 14.13
CA ARG A 172 -17.44 -6.09 15.03
C ARG A 172 -16.68 -5.71 16.29
N VAL A 173 -15.90 -6.65 16.81
CA VAL A 173 -15.10 -6.42 18.03
C VAL A 173 -14.01 -5.40 17.79
N ILE A 174 -13.23 -5.52 16.71
CA ILE A 174 -12.14 -4.57 16.42
C ILE A 174 -12.69 -3.20 16.06
N ASP A 175 -13.85 -3.13 15.41
CA ASP A 175 -14.51 -1.88 15.07
C ASP A 175 -14.98 -1.11 16.32
N ALA A 176 -15.49 -1.83 17.31
CA ALA A 176 -15.95 -1.25 18.58
C ALA A 176 -14.82 -0.94 19.58
N ALA A 177 -13.73 -1.72 19.55
CA ALA A 177 -12.62 -1.63 20.51
C ALA A 177 -11.50 -0.69 20.10
N GLY A 178 -11.31 -0.51 18.79
CA GLY A 178 -10.11 0.10 18.23
C GLY A 178 -10.30 1.51 17.71
N GLU A 179 -9.17 2.08 17.33
CA GLU A 179 -9.08 3.36 16.65
C GLU A 179 -8.40 3.19 15.29
N ILE A 180 -8.74 4.05 14.33
CA ILE A 180 -8.06 4.11 13.02
C ILE A 180 -6.59 4.49 13.22
N PRO A 181 -5.66 3.71 12.70
CA PRO A 181 -4.23 4.01 12.77
C PRO A 181 -3.84 5.05 11.70
N ILE A 182 -3.87 6.32 12.05
CA ILE A 182 -3.40 7.37 11.15
C ILE A 182 -1.87 7.40 11.08
N PRO A 183 -1.28 7.88 9.96
CA PRO A 183 0.17 7.96 9.79
C PRO A 183 0.85 8.84 10.84
N PRO A 184 2.04 8.44 11.37
CA PRO A 184 2.75 9.20 12.41
C PRO A 184 3.14 10.62 12.00
N TYR A 185 3.41 10.87 10.70
CA TYR A 185 3.81 12.17 10.19
C TYR A 185 2.68 13.23 10.24
N LEU A 186 1.42 12.80 10.44
CA LEU A 186 0.32 13.74 10.70
C LEU A 186 0.50 14.47 12.05
N ASN A 187 1.31 13.90 12.96
CA ASN A 187 1.70 14.49 14.24
C ASN A 187 0.51 15.01 15.06
N ARG A 188 -0.58 14.26 15.05
CA ARG A 188 -1.81 14.48 15.82
C ARG A 188 -2.42 13.15 16.28
N PRO A 189 -3.25 13.13 17.32
CA PRO A 189 -4.04 11.94 17.66
C PRO A 189 -5.07 11.65 16.56
N SER A 190 -5.58 10.40 16.54
CA SER A 190 -6.74 10.02 15.74
C SER A 190 -7.98 10.76 16.24
N GLU A 191 -8.81 11.20 15.32
CA GLU A 191 -10.08 11.92 15.54
C GLU A 191 -11.24 11.08 14.99
N THR A 192 -12.47 11.37 15.44
CA THR A 192 -13.65 10.60 15.00
C THR A 192 -13.86 10.69 13.48
N CYS A 193 -13.52 11.82 12.86
CA CYS A 193 -13.64 11.98 11.42
C CYS A 193 -12.68 11.09 10.61
N ASP A 194 -11.55 10.64 11.20
CA ASP A 194 -10.60 9.76 10.50
C ASP A 194 -11.21 8.42 10.11
N SER A 195 -12.22 7.94 10.83
CA SER A 195 -12.96 6.72 10.46
C SER A 195 -13.59 6.81 9.06
N THR A 196 -13.92 8.01 8.62
CA THR A 196 -14.46 8.30 7.27
C THR A 196 -13.40 8.92 6.37
N ASP A 197 -12.59 9.84 6.90
CA ASP A 197 -11.63 10.61 6.11
C ASP A 197 -10.44 9.78 5.64
N TYR A 198 -10.06 8.75 6.40
CA TYR A 198 -8.96 7.83 6.06
C TYR A 198 -9.45 6.56 5.36
N GLN A 199 -10.57 6.65 4.63
CA GLN A 199 -11.13 5.58 3.79
C GLN A 199 -11.33 6.08 2.35
N THR A 200 -11.10 5.18 1.39
CA THR A 200 -11.35 5.48 -0.03
C THR A 200 -12.78 5.11 -0.42
N VAL A 201 -13.28 5.69 -1.53
CA VAL A 201 -14.56 5.28 -2.13
C VAL A 201 -14.55 3.85 -2.66
N PHE A 202 -13.38 3.22 -2.75
CA PHE A 202 -13.16 1.85 -3.21
C PHE A 202 -13.13 0.82 -2.09
N SER A 203 -13.07 1.25 -0.82
CA SER A 203 -12.85 0.39 0.33
C SER A 203 -13.99 -0.61 0.56
N ARG A 204 -13.67 -1.92 0.45
CA ARG A 204 -14.63 -3.02 0.63
C ARG A 204 -14.08 -4.17 1.48
N ILE A 205 -12.80 -4.51 1.31
CA ILE A 205 -12.17 -5.67 1.96
C ILE A 205 -11.43 -5.21 3.22
N ASP A 206 -11.91 -5.64 4.39
CA ASP A 206 -11.29 -5.31 5.68
C ASP A 206 -9.90 -5.94 5.82
N GLY A 207 -8.97 -5.24 6.50
CA GLY A 207 -7.69 -5.82 6.87
C GLY A 207 -6.46 -4.94 6.66
N SER A 208 -6.57 -3.79 6.00
CA SER A 208 -5.48 -2.83 5.91
C SER A 208 -5.31 -2.04 7.21
N VAL A 209 -4.06 -1.74 7.57
CA VAL A 209 -3.75 -0.84 8.68
C VAL A 209 -3.33 0.56 8.21
N ALA A 210 -3.25 0.76 6.89
CA ALA A 210 -3.08 2.08 6.27
C ALA A 210 -3.95 2.17 5.01
N ALA A 211 -4.48 3.36 4.74
CA ALA A 211 -5.27 3.61 3.53
C ALA A 211 -4.37 3.62 2.27
N PRO A 212 -4.86 3.13 1.12
CA PRO A 212 -4.27 3.41 -0.18
C PRO A 212 -4.54 4.87 -0.56
N THR A 213 -3.71 5.78 -0.01
CA THR A 213 -4.01 7.22 0.12
C THR A 213 -4.24 7.96 -1.19
N ALA A 214 -3.67 7.49 -2.32
CA ALA A 214 -3.99 8.05 -3.64
C ALA A 214 -5.46 7.86 -4.03
N GLY A 215 -6.15 6.87 -3.47
CA GLY A 215 -7.58 6.65 -3.65
C GLY A 215 -8.47 7.63 -2.89
N LEU A 216 -7.92 8.39 -1.92
CA LEU A 216 -8.69 9.35 -1.11
C LEU A 216 -9.19 10.55 -1.92
N HIS A 217 -8.55 10.86 -3.04
CA HIS A 217 -8.91 11.97 -3.92
C HIS A 217 -10.14 11.69 -4.79
N PHE A 218 -10.46 10.39 -4.98
CA PHE A 218 -11.59 10.01 -5.82
C PHE A 218 -12.92 10.28 -5.13
N THR A 219 -13.85 10.84 -5.91
CA THR A 219 -15.24 11.10 -5.52
C THR A 219 -16.20 10.40 -6.49
N PRO A 220 -17.47 10.23 -6.14
CA PRO A 220 -18.48 9.71 -7.07
C PRO A 220 -18.55 10.50 -8.40
N GLU A 221 -18.30 11.81 -8.34
CA GLU A 221 -18.29 12.70 -9.51
C GLU A 221 -17.16 12.38 -10.45
N VAL A 222 -15.93 12.21 -9.93
CA VAL A 222 -14.76 11.78 -10.72
C VAL A 222 -15.00 10.39 -11.32
N LEU A 223 -15.54 9.44 -10.55
CA LEU A 223 -15.86 8.11 -11.05
C LEU A 223 -16.89 8.17 -12.18
N SER A 224 -17.93 8.98 -12.05
CA SER A 224 -18.93 9.19 -13.12
C SER A 224 -18.31 9.82 -14.37
N ALA A 225 -17.35 10.73 -14.22
CA ALA A 225 -16.65 11.35 -15.36
C ALA A 225 -15.74 10.34 -16.08
N LEU A 226 -15.07 9.45 -15.32
CA LEU A 226 -14.29 8.34 -15.87
C LEU A 226 -15.18 7.37 -16.68
N ASP A 227 -16.34 6.99 -16.13
CA ASP A 227 -17.31 6.11 -16.81
C ASP A 227 -17.81 6.74 -18.13
N LYS A 228 -18.14 8.05 -18.13
CA LYS A 228 -18.54 8.78 -19.33
C LYS A 228 -17.46 8.84 -20.40
N LYS A 229 -16.19 8.83 -20.01
CA LYS A 229 -15.03 8.77 -20.92
C LYS A 229 -14.74 7.36 -21.42
N GLY A 230 -15.38 6.33 -20.88
CA GLY A 230 -15.13 4.92 -21.23
C GLY A 230 -13.88 4.34 -20.57
N ILE A 231 -13.39 4.95 -19.47
CA ILE A 231 -12.26 4.41 -18.70
C ILE A 231 -12.72 3.17 -17.94
N GLU A 232 -12.14 2.03 -18.26
CA GLU A 232 -12.40 0.79 -17.55
C GLU A 232 -11.74 0.81 -16.18
N ARG A 233 -12.42 0.24 -15.17
CA ARG A 233 -11.92 0.15 -13.80
C ARG A 233 -11.80 -1.30 -13.35
N ALA A 234 -10.79 -1.58 -12.53
CA ALA A 234 -10.58 -2.89 -11.91
C ALA A 234 -9.96 -2.75 -10.53
N GLU A 235 -10.02 -3.81 -9.76
CA GLU A 235 -9.64 -3.83 -8.35
C GLU A 235 -8.58 -4.89 -8.08
N VAL A 236 -7.65 -4.54 -7.20
CA VAL A 236 -6.73 -5.47 -6.55
C VAL A 236 -6.86 -5.34 -5.05
N THR A 237 -6.46 -6.36 -4.30
CA THR A 237 -6.39 -6.31 -2.85
C THR A 237 -4.92 -6.38 -2.44
N LEU A 238 -4.44 -5.38 -1.70
CA LEU A 238 -3.17 -5.41 -0.99
C LEU A 238 -3.43 -4.93 0.43
N HIS A 239 -3.21 -5.79 1.40
CA HIS A 239 -3.31 -5.43 2.81
C HIS A 239 -2.08 -4.63 3.22
N VAL A 240 -2.26 -3.31 3.32
CA VAL A 240 -1.16 -2.38 3.62
C VAL A 240 -0.74 -2.52 5.07
N GLY A 241 0.51 -2.89 5.29
CA GLY A 241 1.10 -3.00 6.61
C GLY A 241 1.62 -1.65 7.16
N ALA A 242 1.89 -1.59 8.47
CA ALA A 242 2.46 -0.40 9.13
C ALA A 242 3.89 -0.06 8.66
N GLY A 243 4.54 -0.96 7.95
CA GLY A 243 5.88 -0.74 7.38
C GLY A 243 5.95 0.43 6.41
N THR A 244 4.85 0.74 5.73
CA THR A 244 4.73 1.86 4.79
C THR A 244 5.02 3.23 5.43
N PHE A 245 4.87 3.34 6.75
CA PHE A 245 5.16 4.59 7.48
C PHE A 245 6.59 4.70 7.99
N ARG A 246 7.42 3.66 7.80
CA ARG A 246 8.80 3.66 8.31
C ARG A 246 9.74 4.22 7.24
N PRO A 247 10.49 5.29 7.52
CA PRO A 247 11.54 5.75 6.62
C PRO A 247 12.66 4.72 6.52
N VAL A 248 13.38 4.72 5.40
CA VAL A 248 14.61 3.95 5.25
C VAL A 248 15.66 4.52 6.21
N LYS A 249 16.22 3.67 7.08
CA LYS A 249 17.20 4.08 8.08
C LYS A 249 18.65 3.75 7.70
N SER A 250 18.82 2.86 6.72
CA SER A 250 20.13 2.47 6.20
C SER A 250 20.67 3.54 5.25
N GLU A 251 21.99 3.64 5.11
CA GLU A 251 22.65 4.52 4.16
C GLU A 251 22.37 4.08 2.71
N CYS A 252 22.49 2.78 2.46
CA CYS A 252 22.16 2.17 1.17
C CYS A 252 20.86 1.38 1.23
N ILE A 253 20.08 1.41 0.14
CA ILE A 253 18.81 0.70 0.09
C ILE A 253 18.97 -0.83 0.11
N GLY A 254 20.16 -1.35 -0.20
CA GLY A 254 20.48 -2.78 -0.13
C GLY A 254 20.39 -3.38 1.28
N GLU A 255 20.61 -2.55 2.30
CA GLU A 255 20.53 -2.92 3.72
C GLU A 255 19.11 -2.77 4.30
N HIS A 256 18.20 -2.13 3.56
CA HIS A 256 16.81 -1.98 3.98
C HIS A 256 16.02 -3.24 3.71
N GLU A 257 15.41 -3.79 4.74
CA GLU A 257 14.49 -4.91 4.60
C GLU A 257 13.06 -4.42 4.34
N MET A 258 12.52 -4.77 3.16
CA MET A 258 11.12 -4.56 2.86
C MET A 258 10.24 -5.48 3.70
N HIS A 259 9.22 -4.90 4.31
CA HIS A 259 8.15 -5.69 4.93
C HIS A 259 7.38 -6.48 3.86
N SER A 260 6.85 -7.61 4.28
CA SER A 260 5.98 -8.44 3.44
C SER A 260 4.56 -7.90 3.46
N GLU A 261 3.91 -7.83 2.31
CA GLU A 261 2.50 -7.46 2.19
C GLU A 261 1.75 -8.53 1.41
N THR A 262 0.56 -8.88 1.88
CA THR A 262 -0.31 -9.85 1.21
C THR A 262 -1.05 -9.18 0.06
N ILE A 263 -0.93 -9.78 -1.13
CA ILE A 263 -1.66 -9.38 -2.33
C ILE A 263 -2.64 -10.47 -2.74
N ILE A 264 -3.83 -10.07 -3.20
CA ILE A 264 -4.83 -10.96 -3.76
C ILE A 264 -5.29 -10.36 -5.10
N VAL A 265 -5.23 -11.16 -6.16
CA VAL A 265 -5.62 -10.72 -7.50
C VAL A 265 -6.53 -11.77 -8.12
N GLU A 266 -7.73 -11.34 -8.49
CA GLU A 266 -8.75 -12.21 -9.11
C GLU A 266 -8.29 -12.71 -10.48
N ARG A 267 -8.59 -13.97 -10.78
CA ARG A 267 -8.25 -14.66 -12.02
C ARG A 267 -8.73 -13.89 -13.27
N ASP A 268 -9.92 -13.32 -13.22
CA ASP A 268 -10.47 -12.57 -14.33
C ASP A 268 -9.68 -11.29 -14.61
N LEU A 269 -9.21 -10.61 -13.59
CA LEU A 269 -8.34 -9.46 -13.77
C LEU A 269 -6.99 -9.86 -14.35
N ILE A 270 -6.40 -10.96 -13.89
CA ILE A 270 -5.13 -11.49 -14.43
C ILE A 270 -5.28 -11.76 -15.92
N ARG A 271 -6.38 -12.40 -16.35
CA ARG A 271 -6.68 -12.67 -17.76
C ARG A 271 -6.82 -11.38 -18.56
N ARG A 272 -7.61 -10.41 -18.07
CA ARG A 272 -7.78 -9.10 -18.71
C ARG A 272 -6.45 -8.38 -18.92
N ILE A 273 -5.55 -8.42 -17.95
CA ILE A 273 -4.23 -7.77 -18.03
C ILE A 273 -3.32 -8.56 -19.01
N ALA A 274 -3.36 -9.89 -19.00
CA ALA A 274 -2.58 -10.73 -19.92
C ALA A 274 -2.97 -10.46 -21.39
N GLU A 275 -4.25 -10.29 -21.66
CA GLU A 275 -4.82 -10.07 -22.98
C GLU A 275 -4.90 -8.58 -23.37
N LEU A 276 -4.52 -7.67 -22.46
CA LEU A 276 -4.58 -6.24 -22.70
C LEU A 276 -3.67 -5.86 -23.89
N ASP A 277 -4.26 -5.28 -24.91
CA ASP A 277 -3.52 -4.81 -26.08
C ASP A 277 -2.41 -3.81 -25.68
N LEU A 278 -1.25 -3.89 -26.33
CA LEU A 278 -0.10 -3.02 -26.03
C LEU A 278 -0.36 -1.54 -26.33
N SER A 279 -1.37 -1.22 -27.14
CA SER A 279 -1.80 0.17 -27.39
C SER A 279 -2.59 0.76 -26.22
N ARG A 280 -3.22 -0.10 -25.40
CA ARG A 280 -3.98 0.31 -24.23
C ARG A 280 -3.05 0.67 -23.07
N THR A 281 -3.49 1.58 -22.23
CA THR A 281 -2.71 2.10 -21.08
C THR A 281 -3.24 1.51 -19.78
N LEU A 282 -2.35 0.97 -18.94
CA LEU A 282 -2.69 0.52 -17.60
C LEU A 282 -2.17 1.52 -16.57
N ILE A 283 -3.09 2.16 -15.85
CA ILE A 283 -2.78 3.15 -14.81
C ILE A 283 -3.13 2.57 -13.43
N ALA A 284 -2.17 2.56 -12.54
CA ALA A 284 -2.37 2.13 -11.16
C ALA A 284 -2.71 3.32 -10.26
N VAL A 285 -3.69 3.16 -9.37
CA VAL A 285 -4.00 4.13 -8.32
C VAL A 285 -3.29 3.75 -7.03
N GLY A 286 -2.28 4.51 -6.68
CA GLY A 286 -1.41 4.32 -5.53
C GLY A 286 -0.25 3.36 -5.77
N THR A 287 0.81 3.58 -5.01
CA THR A 287 2.02 2.74 -5.03
C THR A 287 1.75 1.30 -4.62
N THR A 288 0.70 1.05 -3.83
CA THR A 288 0.22 -0.28 -3.45
C THR A 288 -0.29 -1.06 -4.67
N SER A 289 -1.12 -0.43 -5.52
CA SER A 289 -1.60 -1.05 -6.76
C SER A 289 -0.45 -1.29 -7.75
N VAL A 290 0.50 -0.35 -7.84
CA VAL A 290 1.73 -0.53 -8.62
C VAL A 290 2.50 -1.78 -8.17
N ARG A 291 2.76 -1.89 -6.85
CA ARG A 291 3.49 -3.05 -6.31
C ARG A 291 2.75 -4.36 -6.53
N THR A 292 1.44 -4.37 -6.39
CA THR A 292 0.62 -5.56 -6.65
C THR A 292 0.76 -6.01 -8.10
N LEU A 293 0.57 -5.11 -9.04
CA LEU A 293 0.59 -5.41 -10.48
C LEU A 293 1.98 -5.84 -10.97
N GLU A 294 3.02 -5.16 -10.52
CA GLU A 294 4.40 -5.55 -10.86
C GLU A 294 4.79 -6.87 -10.16
N SER A 295 4.34 -7.10 -8.92
CA SER A 295 4.53 -8.38 -8.23
C SER A 295 3.85 -9.55 -8.95
N LEU A 296 2.67 -9.33 -9.52
CA LEU A 296 1.95 -10.33 -10.32
C LEU A 296 2.79 -10.82 -11.51
N TYR A 297 3.49 -9.91 -12.21
CA TYR A 297 4.41 -10.26 -13.28
C TYR A 297 5.56 -11.15 -12.76
N HIS A 298 6.16 -10.78 -11.63
CA HIS A 298 7.26 -11.56 -11.04
C HIS A 298 6.79 -12.91 -10.48
N CYS A 299 5.54 -13.03 -10.02
CA CYS A 299 4.92 -14.33 -9.72
C CYS A 299 4.96 -15.24 -10.94
N GLY A 300 4.52 -14.75 -12.09
CA GLY A 300 4.53 -15.52 -13.33
C GLY A 300 5.94 -15.97 -13.72
N CYS A 301 6.93 -15.10 -13.56
CA CYS A 301 8.33 -15.45 -13.81
C CYS A 301 8.84 -16.56 -12.87
N LEU A 302 8.50 -16.51 -11.58
CA LEU A 302 8.87 -17.54 -10.59
C LEU A 302 8.16 -18.87 -10.86
N ILE A 303 6.88 -18.83 -11.23
CA ILE A 303 6.09 -20.03 -11.61
C ILE A 303 6.71 -20.69 -12.83
N CYS A 304 7.02 -19.92 -13.87
CA CYS A 304 7.65 -20.42 -15.10
C CYS A 304 9.00 -21.10 -14.82
N GLN A 305 9.74 -20.62 -13.82
CA GLN A 305 11.01 -21.22 -13.38
C GLN A 305 10.86 -22.41 -12.42
N ASN A 306 9.63 -22.80 -12.05
CA ASN A 306 9.35 -23.77 -10.98
C ASN A 306 9.98 -23.40 -9.61
N ARG A 307 10.02 -22.11 -9.30
CA ARG A 307 10.59 -21.53 -8.05
C ARG A 307 9.54 -20.84 -7.20
N TRP A 308 8.26 -21.00 -7.51
CA TRP A 308 7.17 -20.37 -6.82
C TRP A 308 6.89 -21.04 -5.46
N ASP A 309 6.99 -20.25 -4.39
CA ASP A 309 6.75 -20.67 -2.99
C ASP A 309 5.74 -19.76 -2.27
N GLY A 310 5.01 -18.90 -3.01
CA GLY A 310 4.06 -17.94 -2.44
C GLY A 310 4.65 -16.56 -2.15
N VAL A 311 5.97 -16.37 -2.34
CA VAL A 311 6.64 -15.10 -1.97
C VAL A 311 7.40 -14.51 -3.16
N ILE A 312 7.26 -13.20 -3.35
CA ILE A 312 8.09 -12.43 -4.28
C ILE A 312 9.26 -11.84 -3.49
N PRO A 313 10.51 -12.30 -3.73
CA PRO A 313 11.67 -11.79 -3.03
C PRO A 313 11.98 -10.33 -3.36
N GLN A 314 12.51 -9.59 -2.40
CA GLN A 314 12.78 -8.16 -2.49
C GLN A 314 13.55 -7.73 -3.74
N TRP A 315 14.59 -8.49 -4.10
CA TRP A 315 15.55 -8.16 -5.16
C TRP A 315 15.41 -9.03 -6.40
N TYR A 316 14.33 -9.83 -6.51
CA TYR A 316 14.16 -10.77 -7.62
C TYR A 316 14.15 -10.07 -8.99
N ALA A 317 13.52 -8.90 -9.09
CA ALA A 317 13.44 -8.12 -10.33
C ALA A 317 14.82 -7.73 -10.92
N TYR A 318 15.87 -7.73 -10.08
CA TYR A 318 17.24 -7.33 -10.44
C TYR A 318 18.20 -8.52 -10.49
N SER A 319 17.68 -9.73 -10.40
CA SER A 319 18.50 -10.95 -10.46
C SER A 319 18.90 -11.27 -11.89
N ASP A 320 20.15 -11.70 -12.07
CA ASP A 320 20.65 -12.21 -13.37
C ASP A 320 19.88 -13.47 -13.84
N GLU A 321 19.22 -14.16 -12.90
CA GLU A 321 18.39 -15.34 -13.19
C GLU A 321 16.97 -14.98 -13.63
N HIS A 322 16.62 -13.69 -13.70
CA HIS A 322 15.27 -13.27 -14.08
C HIS A 322 15.01 -13.58 -15.57
N PRO A 323 13.91 -14.30 -15.92
CA PRO A 323 13.69 -14.84 -17.26
C PRO A 323 13.31 -13.80 -18.31
N HIS A 324 13.02 -12.55 -17.90
CA HIS A 324 12.63 -11.46 -18.80
C HIS A 324 11.49 -11.81 -19.78
N LEU A 325 10.46 -12.49 -19.30
CA LEU A 325 9.28 -12.85 -20.07
C LEU A 325 8.51 -11.60 -20.57
N SER A 326 7.71 -11.76 -21.62
CA SER A 326 6.70 -10.76 -21.92
C SER A 326 5.63 -10.72 -20.81
N ARG A 327 4.90 -9.59 -20.69
CA ARG A 327 3.76 -9.49 -19.76
C ARG A 327 2.77 -10.63 -19.98
N HIS A 328 2.41 -10.89 -21.25
CA HIS A 328 1.49 -11.96 -21.62
C HIS A 328 1.98 -13.33 -21.14
N ASP A 329 3.24 -13.70 -21.43
CA ASP A 329 3.76 -15.02 -21.10
C ASP A 329 3.87 -15.22 -19.58
N ALA A 330 4.32 -14.20 -18.84
CA ALA A 330 4.39 -14.26 -17.38
C ALA A 330 3.00 -14.47 -16.77
N LEU A 331 2.00 -13.67 -17.19
CA LEU A 331 0.64 -13.77 -16.65
C LEU A 331 -0.07 -15.05 -17.10
N LYS A 332 0.26 -15.59 -18.27
CA LYS A 332 -0.20 -16.91 -18.69
C LYS A 332 0.30 -18.00 -17.75
N CYS A 333 1.57 -17.96 -17.32
CA CYS A 333 2.07 -18.90 -16.32
C CYS A 333 1.28 -18.82 -15.00
N VAL A 334 0.85 -17.63 -14.59
CA VAL A 334 -0.02 -17.47 -13.40
C VAL A 334 -1.39 -18.11 -13.64
N LEU A 335 -2.02 -17.87 -14.80
CA LEU A 335 -3.32 -18.45 -15.14
C LEU A 335 -3.26 -19.98 -15.20
N ASP A 336 -2.24 -20.54 -15.85
CA ASP A 336 -2.02 -22.00 -15.92
C ASP A 336 -1.80 -22.62 -14.53
N TYR A 337 -1.11 -21.89 -13.62
CA TYR A 337 -0.96 -22.29 -12.22
C TYR A 337 -2.30 -22.30 -11.48
N LEU A 338 -3.11 -21.25 -11.62
CA LEU A 338 -4.43 -21.17 -11.00
C LEU A 338 -5.35 -22.29 -11.51
N ASP A 339 -5.34 -22.57 -12.82
CA ASP A 339 -6.11 -23.65 -13.42
C ASP A 339 -5.70 -25.01 -12.88
N SER A 340 -4.40 -25.28 -12.81
CA SER A 340 -3.85 -26.55 -12.32
C SER A 340 -4.15 -26.82 -10.84
N ASN A 341 -4.36 -25.75 -10.05
CA ASN A 341 -4.64 -25.83 -8.63
C ASN A 341 -6.12 -25.53 -8.28
N ASN A 342 -6.96 -25.33 -9.30
CA ASN A 342 -8.39 -25.00 -9.14
C ASN A 342 -8.62 -23.77 -8.23
N LEU A 343 -7.86 -22.68 -8.48
CA LEU A 343 -7.90 -21.44 -7.71
C LEU A 343 -8.58 -20.34 -8.51
N GLU A 344 -9.45 -19.56 -7.86
CA GLU A 344 -10.15 -18.42 -8.47
C GLU A 344 -9.35 -17.10 -8.37
N HIS A 345 -8.38 -17.03 -7.47
CA HIS A 345 -7.51 -15.87 -7.28
C HIS A 345 -6.09 -16.31 -6.94
N LEU A 346 -5.13 -15.43 -7.22
CA LEU A 346 -3.77 -15.55 -6.74
C LEU A 346 -3.65 -14.87 -5.39
N THR A 347 -3.24 -15.60 -4.36
CA THR A 347 -2.76 -15.03 -3.08
C THR A 347 -1.24 -15.17 -3.03
N ALA A 348 -0.54 -14.07 -2.72
CA ALA A 348 0.91 -14.04 -2.65
C ALA A 348 1.40 -13.02 -1.60
N HIS A 349 2.67 -13.17 -1.21
CA HIS A 349 3.34 -12.22 -0.33
C HIS A 349 4.42 -11.46 -1.10
N THR A 350 4.32 -10.13 -1.14
CA THR A 350 5.31 -9.33 -1.85
C THR A 350 6.24 -8.59 -0.91
N ARG A 351 7.55 -8.71 -1.21
CA ARG A 351 8.61 -7.88 -0.65
C ARG A 351 9.28 -7.05 -1.74
N LEU A 352 8.71 -6.98 -2.93
CA LEU A 352 9.30 -6.36 -4.11
C LEU A 352 9.77 -4.93 -3.82
N MET A 353 11.04 -4.67 -4.05
CA MET A 353 11.64 -3.33 -4.07
C MET A 353 11.55 -2.78 -5.50
N ILE A 354 10.90 -1.64 -5.67
CA ILE A 354 10.91 -0.87 -6.92
C ILE A 354 11.75 0.37 -6.68
N ALA A 355 12.89 0.45 -7.35
CA ALA A 355 13.89 1.51 -7.21
C ALA A 355 14.40 1.94 -8.59
N PRO A 356 15.12 3.04 -8.73
CA PRO A 356 15.70 3.48 -9.99
C PRO A 356 16.36 2.35 -10.78
N THR A 357 16.19 2.38 -12.09
CA THR A 357 16.52 1.33 -13.06
C THR A 357 15.51 0.15 -13.13
N TYR A 358 14.49 0.10 -12.25
CA TYR A 358 13.41 -0.87 -12.39
C TYR A 358 12.67 -0.67 -13.72
N ARG A 359 12.46 -1.77 -14.43
CA ARG A 359 11.69 -1.78 -15.67
C ARG A 359 10.25 -2.17 -15.37
N TYR A 360 9.34 -1.23 -15.49
CA TYR A 360 7.90 -1.51 -15.34
C TYR A 360 7.39 -2.41 -16.46
N MET A 361 6.82 -3.55 -16.10
CA MET A 361 6.37 -4.58 -17.03
C MET A 361 4.87 -4.56 -17.26
N VAL A 362 4.10 -4.12 -16.27
CA VAL A 362 2.64 -4.12 -16.29
C VAL A 362 2.09 -2.70 -16.33
N VAL A 363 2.61 -1.82 -15.48
CA VAL A 363 2.07 -0.47 -15.24
C VAL A 363 2.66 0.53 -16.22
N ASP A 364 1.83 1.37 -16.85
CA ASP A 364 2.25 2.44 -17.78
C ASP A 364 2.26 3.82 -17.13
N GLY A 365 1.54 3.98 -16.02
CA GLY A 365 1.52 5.20 -15.23
C GLY A 365 0.83 4.99 -13.90
N MET A 366 0.89 5.99 -13.05
CA MET A 366 0.26 5.92 -11.73
C MET A 366 -0.34 7.25 -11.29
N VAL A 367 -1.48 7.16 -10.59
CA VAL A 367 -1.99 8.22 -9.72
C VAL A 367 -1.39 8.00 -8.34
N THR A 368 -0.76 9.01 -7.76
CA THR A 368 -0.12 8.89 -6.44
C THR A 368 -0.13 10.21 -5.68
N ASN A 369 0.30 10.21 -4.40
CA ASN A 369 0.57 11.41 -3.60
C ASN A 369 2.05 11.83 -3.75
N PHE A 370 2.40 13.01 -3.22
CA PHE A 370 3.78 13.35 -2.90
C PHE A 370 4.22 12.57 -1.66
N HIS A 371 5.40 11.97 -1.70
CA HIS A 371 5.92 11.05 -0.69
C HIS A 371 6.98 11.70 0.20
N GLN A 372 7.20 11.14 1.39
CA GLN A 372 8.23 11.58 2.33
C GLN A 372 9.63 11.48 1.72
N PRO A 373 10.55 12.41 2.09
CA PRO A 373 11.96 12.29 1.77
C PRO A 373 12.52 10.98 2.36
N GLY A 374 13.43 10.35 1.62
CA GLY A 374 14.09 9.12 2.05
C GLY A 374 13.18 7.90 2.17
N SER A 375 12.04 7.88 1.48
CA SER A 375 11.11 6.74 1.50
C SER A 375 11.28 5.83 0.29
N THR A 376 10.97 4.54 0.46
CA THR A 376 10.90 3.58 -0.66
C THR A 376 9.86 3.95 -1.71
N LEU A 377 8.85 4.74 -1.33
CA LEU A 377 7.81 5.24 -2.23
C LEU A 377 8.36 6.30 -3.18
N LEU A 378 9.29 7.15 -2.71
CA LEU A 378 9.97 8.12 -3.56
C LEU A 378 10.92 7.42 -4.56
N LEU A 379 11.57 6.32 -4.15
CA LEU A 379 12.36 5.48 -5.07
C LEU A 379 11.49 4.90 -6.19
N LEU A 380 10.27 4.44 -5.87
CA LEU A 380 9.31 3.93 -6.85
C LEU A 380 8.89 5.04 -7.83
N VAL A 381 8.61 6.26 -7.34
CA VAL A 381 8.32 7.41 -8.21
C VAL A 381 9.50 7.70 -9.14
N SER A 382 10.72 7.78 -8.58
CA SER A 382 11.93 8.02 -9.35
C SER A 382 12.18 6.94 -10.41
N ALA A 383 11.88 5.67 -10.10
CA ALA A 383 11.95 4.59 -11.06
C ALA A 383 11.01 4.80 -12.26
N MET A 384 9.83 5.41 -12.04
CA MET A 384 8.86 5.66 -13.12
C MET A 384 9.22 6.89 -13.98
N ILE A 385 9.47 8.03 -13.36
CA ILE A 385 9.65 9.28 -14.08
C ILE A 385 11.13 9.69 -14.26
N GLY A 386 12.07 8.94 -13.67
CA GLY A 386 13.52 9.18 -13.75
C GLY A 386 14.06 10.09 -12.64
N ASP A 387 15.37 9.93 -12.36
CA ASP A 387 16.03 10.59 -11.23
C ASP A 387 16.05 12.13 -11.35
N ASN A 388 16.21 12.67 -12.53
CA ASN A 388 16.20 14.12 -12.71
C ASN A 388 14.78 14.70 -12.62
N GLN A 389 13.79 13.96 -13.12
CA GLN A 389 12.42 14.45 -13.21
C GLN A 389 11.73 14.48 -11.84
N TRP A 390 11.96 13.48 -10.98
CA TRP A 390 11.33 13.52 -9.67
C TRP A 390 11.74 14.77 -8.88
N ARG A 391 13.02 15.18 -8.94
CA ARG A 391 13.48 16.42 -8.27
C ARG A 391 12.78 17.64 -8.81
N GLN A 392 12.75 17.81 -10.14
CA GLN A 392 12.08 18.95 -10.77
C GLN A 392 10.58 19.02 -10.40
N VAL A 393 9.90 17.86 -10.37
CA VAL A 393 8.50 17.76 -9.99
C VAL A 393 8.27 18.16 -8.52
N TYR A 394 9.13 17.69 -7.62
CA TYR A 394 8.99 17.99 -6.18
C TYR A 394 9.40 19.44 -5.86
N ASP A 395 10.45 19.95 -6.50
CA ASP A 395 10.86 21.37 -6.37
C ASP A 395 9.77 22.30 -6.90
N TYR A 396 9.16 21.96 -8.04
CA TYR A 396 8.02 22.68 -8.58
C TYR A 396 6.84 22.68 -7.59
N ALA A 397 6.48 21.52 -7.07
CA ALA A 397 5.37 21.38 -6.13
C ALA A 397 5.59 22.23 -4.86
N LEU A 398 6.80 22.22 -4.30
CA LEU A 398 7.15 23.06 -3.14
C LEU A 398 7.05 24.56 -3.46
N ALA A 399 7.47 24.97 -4.65
CA ALA A 399 7.42 26.36 -5.09
C ALA A 399 6.01 26.85 -5.43
N HIS A 400 5.05 25.94 -5.70
CA HIS A 400 3.70 26.25 -6.15
C HIS A 400 2.61 25.87 -5.12
N ASP A 401 2.96 25.85 -3.84
CA ASP A 401 2.01 25.65 -2.74
C ASP A 401 1.24 24.34 -2.78
N TYR A 402 1.86 23.27 -3.28
CA TYR A 402 1.30 21.92 -3.16
C TYR A 402 1.40 21.43 -1.72
N ARG A 403 0.42 20.64 -1.32
CA ARG A 403 0.37 19.94 -0.04
C ARG A 403 0.83 18.50 -0.23
N PHE A 404 1.48 17.95 0.78
CA PHE A 404 2.17 16.68 0.70
C PHE A 404 1.52 15.60 1.56
N LEU A 405 1.86 14.36 1.25
CA LEU A 405 1.50 13.12 1.95
C LEU A 405 0.01 12.77 1.82
N SER A 406 -0.52 11.98 2.78
CA SER A 406 -1.81 11.28 2.66
C SER A 406 -3.01 12.15 2.28
N TYR A 407 -3.12 13.33 2.89
CA TYR A 407 -4.22 14.27 2.65
C TYR A 407 -3.81 15.44 1.75
N GLY A 408 -2.61 15.35 1.17
CA GLY A 408 -2.06 16.37 0.30
C GLY A 408 -2.67 16.37 -1.09
N ASP A 409 -1.89 16.83 -2.05
CA ASP A 409 -2.27 16.91 -3.45
C ASP A 409 -1.82 15.65 -4.21
N ALA A 410 -2.33 15.48 -5.43
CA ALA A 410 -2.13 14.30 -6.23
C ALA A 410 -1.12 14.51 -7.36
N CYS A 411 -0.56 13.40 -7.85
CA CYS A 411 0.23 13.33 -9.06
C CYS A 411 -0.35 12.30 -10.03
N LEU A 412 -0.23 12.56 -11.32
CA LEU A 412 -0.39 11.57 -12.38
C LEU A 412 0.92 11.45 -13.13
N PHE A 413 1.58 10.32 -12.99
CA PHE A 413 2.88 10.06 -13.61
C PHE A 413 2.78 9.01 -14.69
N PHE A 414 3.54 9.23 -15.79
CA PHE A 414 3.65 8.30 -16.90
C PHE A 414 5.10 7.87 -17.08
N LYS A 415 5.32 6.57 -17.34
CA LYS A 415 6.59 6.09 -17.88
C LYS A 415 6.69 6.48 -19.37
N ASP A 416 7.87 6.42 -19.93
CA ASP A 416 8.04 6.51 -21.38
C ASP A 416 7.44 5.27 -22.05
N ARG A 417 6.88 5.46 -23.23
CA ARG A 417 6.38 4.36 -24.10
C ARG A 417 7.47 3.81 -24.98
#